data_8f28f3baa2f938425c4f7507b90bf251
#
_entry.id   8f28f3baa2f938425c4f7507b90bf251
#
_cell.length_a   1.000
_cell.length_b   1.000
_cell.length_c   1.000
_cell.angle_alpha   90.00
_cell.angle_beta   90.00
_cell.angle_gamma   90.00
#
_symmetry.space_group_name_H-M   'P 1'
#
loop_
_entity.id
_entity.type
_entity.pdbx_description
1 polymer ?
#
loop_
_entity_poly.entity_id
_entity_poly.type
_entity_poly.pdbx_seq_one_letter_code
_entity_poly.pdbx_strand_id
1 'polypeptide(L)'
;GGGVLQDSSGNEVLELTKTASAVNHVNLTNNATSNNPKITAKGGDTNVGLELEAKGTGKIILNNSHVLKQEVVNTGSNEALSLLLPFTEITKGTAGTYSIADGVVGQVKYVVNSGAGNAVITPANFGAGTTLTLQQNETGTLIFDGTNWQILATYGGAVA
;
A
#
# COMPACT_ATOMS: atom_id res chain seq x y z
N GLY A 1 28.52 9.94 17.89
CA GLY A 1 27.61 11.06 17.64
C GLY A 1 26.97 10.91 16.27
N GLY A 2 25.85 11.59 16.09
CA GLY A 2 25.25 11.80 14.76
C GLY A 2 26.04 12.81 13.95
N GLY A 3 25.63 13.05 12.71
CA GLY A 3 26.18 14.09 11.82
C GLY A 3 25.11 15.09 11.45
N VAL A 4 25.51 16.31 11.16
CA VAL A 4 24.63 17.36 10.68
C VAL A 4 25.15 17.88 9.35
N LEU A 5 24.29 18.01 8.35
CA LEU A 5 24.56 18.75 7.12
C LEU A 5 23.98 20.16 7.27
N GLN A 6 24.80 21.19 7.05
CA GLN A 6 24.42 22.59 7.19
C GLN A 6 24.50 23.32 5.86
N ASP A 7 23.72 24.40 5.71
CA ASP A 7 23.83 25.35 4.60
C ASP A 7 25.02 26.30 4.81
N SER A 8 25.25 27.22 3.85
CA SER A 8 26.34 28.20 3.89
C SER A 8 26.22 29.25 5.02
N SER A 9 25.05 29.32 5.66
CA SER A 9 24.76 30.21 6.81
C SER A 9 24.83 29.52 8.16
N GLY A 10 25.16 28.20 8.17
CA GLY A 10 25.24 27.38 9.35
C GLY A 10 23.92 26.84 9.86
N ASN A 11 22.81 26.96 9.08
CA ASN A 11 21.53 26.37 9.45
C ASN A 11 21.54 24.86 9.16
N GLU A 12 20.90 24.09 10.03
CA GLU A 12 20.77 22.66 9.86
C GLU A 12 19.81 22.32 8.71
N VAL A 13 20.28 21.51 7.76
CA VAL A 13 19.51 21.02 6.62
C VAL A 13 19.10 19.57 6.81
N LEU A 14 19.99 18.76 7.41
CA LEU A 14 19.75 17.34 7.71
C LEU A 14 20.51 16.95 8.97
N GLU A 15 19.81 16.39 9.93
CA GLU A 15 20.38 15.76 11.11
C GLU A 15 20.39 14.22 10.96
N LEU A 16 21.52 13.59 11.25
CA LEU A 16 21.67 12.14 11.29
C LEU A 16 21.80 11.71 12.76
N THR A 17 20.70 11.27 13.36
CA THR A 17 20.66 10.83 14.74
C THR A 17 21.15 9.38 14.84
N LYS A 18 22.09 9.14 15.75
CA LYS A 18 22.60 7.80 16.02
C LYS A 18 21.69 7.05 17.00
N THR A 19 21.25 5.85 16.61
CA THR A 19 20.65 4.87 17.52
C THR A 19 21.67 3.79 17.87
N ALA A 20 21.81 3.45 19.15
CA ALA A 20 22.71 2.38 19.58
C ALA A 20 22.24 1.04 18.98
N SER A 21 23.20 0.24 18.50
CA SER A 21 22.96 -1.09 17.90
C SER A 21 21.99 -1.07 16.69
N ALA A 22 21.87 0.07 15.99
CA ALA A 22 21.03 0.17 14.81
C ALA A 22 21.51 -0.79 13.71
N VAL A 23 20.60 -1.60 13.20
CA VAL A 23 20.84 -2.53 12.08
C VAL A 23 20.10 -2.10 10.80
N ASN A 24 19.09 -1.23 10.94
CA ASN A 24 18.27 -0.71 9.85
C ASN A 24 18.64 0.74 9.54
N HIS A 25 18.56 1.11 8.27
CA HIS A 25 18.94 2.46 7.83
C HIS A 25 18.19 2.85 6.55
N VAL A 26 18.20 4.16 6.26
CA VAL A 26 17.74 4.70 4.98
C VAL A 26 18.89 4.70 3.99
N ASN A 27 18.63 4.19 2.80
CA ASN A 27 19.55 4.25 1.67
C ASN A 27 19.01 5.23 0.61
N LEU A 28 19.85 6.18 0.20
CA LEU A 28 19.59 7.11 -0.90
C LEU A 28 20.41 6.64 -2.10
N THR A 29 19.74 6.33 -3.21
CA THR A 29 20.38 5.86 -4.44
C THR A 29 20.09 6.84 -5.57
N ASN A 30 21.13 7.35 -6.23
CA ASN A 30 21.00 7.99 -7.54
C ASN A 30 20.82 6.91 -8.62
N ASN A 31 20.45 7.33 -9.83
CA ASN A 31 20.30 6.40 -10.95
C ASN A 31 20.79 7.04 -12.27
N ALA A 32 21.09 6.17 -13.25
CA ALA A 32 21.40 6.59 -14.61
C ALA A 32 20.15 7.15 -15.32
N THR A 33 20.35 7.71 -16.50
CA THR A 33 19.29 8.22 -17.38
C THR A 33 18.12 7.22 -17.51
N SER A 34 16.91 7.70 -17.48
CA SER A 34 15.66 6.94 -17.56
C SER A 34 15.31 6.08 -16.34
N ASN A 35 16.05 6.19 -15.25
CA ASN A 35 15.72 5.54 -13.97
C ASN A 35 15.56 6.57 -12.85
N ASN A 36 14.66 6.30 -11.91
CA ASN A 36 14.38 7.20 -10.79
C ASN A 36 15.38 7.02 -9.65
N PRO A 37 15.87 8.11 -9.01
CA PRO A 37 16.52 8.01 -7.70
C PRO A 37 15.56 7.39 -6.67
N LYS A 38 16.12 6.75 -5.64
CA LYS A 38 15.31 6.02 -4.65
C LYS A 38 15.69 6.37 -3.22
N ILE A 39 14.67 6.43 -2.37
CA ILE A 39 14.79 6.37 -0.91
C ILE A 39 14.30 5.00 -0.48
N THR A 40 15.15 4.22 0.20
CA THR A 40 14.84 2.81 0.51
C THR A 40 15.19 2.51 1.96
N ALA A 41 14.29 1.85 2.69
CA ALA A 41 14.64 1.22 3.97
C ALA A 41 15.49 -0.03 3.69
N LYS A 42 16.58 -0.19 4.40
CA LYS A 42 17.48 -1.35 4.35
C LYS A 42 17.94 -1.72 5.75
N GLY A 43 18.44 -2.94 5.93
CA GLY A 43 18.99 -3.38 7.20
C GLY A 43 19.14 -4.88 7.33
N GLY A 44 19.42 -5.33 8.57
CA GLY A 44 19.56 -6.74 8.91
C GLY A 44 18.24 -7.46 9.20
N ASP A 45 17.17 -6.71 9.48
CA ASP A 45 15.86 -7.31 9.73
C ASP A 45 15.18 -7.75 8.42
N THR A 46 14.34 -8.78 8.50
CA THR A 46 13.64 -9.36 7.35
C THR A 46 12.64 -8.37 6.75
N ASN A 47 11.97 -7.57 7.60
CA ASN A 47 10.97 -6.57 7.18
C ASN A 47 11.33 -5.23 7.82
N VAL A 48 11.59 -4.22 6.99
CA VAL A 48 11.92 -2.85 7.42
C VAL A 48 10.98 -1.88 6.74
N GLY A 49 10.17 -1.18 7.54
CA GLY A 49 9.29 -0.11 7.05
C GLY A 49 10.06 1.19 6.80
N LEU A 50 9.51 2.08 6.00
CA LEU A 50 9.95 3.47 5.84
C LEU A 50 8.84 4.39 6.34
N GLU A 51 9.12 5.14 7.40
CA GLU A 51 8.21 6.13 7.96
C GLU A 51 8.59 7.52 7.46
N LEU A 52 7.57 8.30 7.07
CA LEU A 52 7.67 9.71 6.74
C LEU A 52 6.73 10.46 7.69
N GLU A 53 7.28 11.25 8.60
CA GLU A 53 6.53 11.95 9.62
C GLU A 53 6.71 13.46 9.52
N ALA A 54 5.61 14.21 9.61
CA ALA A 54 5.64 15.66 9.71
C ALA A 54 5.53 16.09 11.18
N LYS A 55 6.20 17.17 11.58
CA LYS A 55 6.16 17.69 12.95
C LYS A 55 4.86 18.42 13.26
N GLY A 56 4.25 18.10 14.41
CA GLY A 56 3.06 18.79 14.94
C GLY A 56 1.86 18.67 14.01
N THR A 57 1.26 19.78 13.59
CA THR A 57 0.12 19.82 12.65
C THR A 57 0.55 19.87 11.18
N GLY A 58 1.84 19.73 10.89
CA GLY A 58 2.38 19.67 9.53
C GLY A 58 1.82 18.48 8.77
N LYS A 59 2.09 18.45 7.45
CA LYS A 59 1.60 17.39 6.56
C LYS A 59 2.71 16.93 5.63
N ILE A 60 2.66 15.67 5.21
CA ILE A 60 3.44 15.19 4.08
C ILE A 60 2.70 15.58 2.81
N ILE A 61 3.34 16.38 1.96
CA ILE A 61 2.76 16.90 0.72
C ILE A 61 3.43 16.23 -0.46
N LEU A 62 2.63 15.55 -1.31
CA LEU A 62 3.06 15.00 -2.58
C LEU A 62 2.55 15.93 -3.69
N ASN A 63 3.43 16.72 -4.28
CA ASN A 63 3.06 17.76 -5.26
C ASN A 63 2.57 17.18 -6.60
N ASN A 64 2.96 15.95 -6.92
CA ASN A 64 2.57 15.26 -8.15
C ASN A 64 1.73 14.02 -7.83
N SER A 65 1.05 13.49 -8.84
CA SER A 65 0.35 12.21 -8.71
C SER A 65 1.31 11.11 -8.25
N HIS A 66 0.87 10.33 -7.28
CA HIS A 66 1.60 9.14 -6.85
C HIS A 66 1.13 7.91 -7.64
N VAL A 67 2.06 7.02 -7.94
CA VAL A 67 1.77 5.76 -8.63
C VAL A 67 1.76 4.64 -7.60
N LEU A 68 0.62 3.98 -7.46
CA LEU A 68 0.50 2.76 -6.66
C LEU A 68 0.99 1.56 -7.48
N LYS A 69 1.75 0.68 -6.85
CA LYS A 69 2.09 -0.59 -7.47
C LYS A 69 0.86 -1.46 -7.61
N GLN A 70 0.72 -2.06 -8.80
CA GLN A 70 -0.42 -2.87 -9.19
C GLN A 70 -0.08 -4.37 -9.13
N GLU A 71 -1.05 -5.14 -8.68
CA GLU A 71 -1.21 -6.57 -8.91
C GLU A 71 -2.26 -6.77 -10.01
N VAL A 72 -2.00 -7.62 -10.98
CA VAL A 72 -2.97 -8.04 -12.00
C VAL A 72 -3.29 -9.51 -11.79
N VAL A 73 -4.56 -9.83 -11.59
CA VAL A 73 -5.05 -11.18 -11.33
C VAL A 73 -5.97 -11.62 -12.45
N ASN A 74 -5.56 -12.66 -13.16
CA ASN A 74 -6.30 -13.24 -14.29
C ASN A 74 -6.79 -14.67 -14.02
N THR A 75 -6.50 -15.20 -12.85
CA THR A 75 -6.97 -16.51 -12.38
C THR A 75 -8.10 -16.27 -11.40
N GLY A 76 -8.57 -17.25 -10.70
CA GLY A 76 -9.59 -17.02 -9.69
C GLY A 76 -10.38 -18.27 -9.39
N SER A 77 -9.76 -19.09 -8.55
CA SER A 77 -10.44 -20.13 -7.81
C SER A 77 -9.81 -20.08 -6.42
N ASN A 78 -10.40 -19.26 -5.53
CA ASN A 78 -9.89 -18.98 -4.18
C ASN A 78 -8.47 -18.35 -4.16
N GLU A 79 -8.20 -17.42 -5.07
CA GLU A 79 -6.91 -16.75 -5.13
C GLU A 79 -6.77 -15.69 -4.04
N ALA A 80 -5.62 -15.66 -3.38
CA ALA A 80 -5.32 -14.64 -2.38
C ALA A 80 -4.78 -13.36 -3.03
N LEU A 81 -5.46 -12.24 -2.78
CA LEU A 81 -4.99 -10.92 -3.21
C LEU A 81 -3.83 -10.46 -2.32
N SER A 82 -2.79 -9.91 -2.92
CA SER A 82 -1.60 -9.47 -2.23
C SER A 82 -1.88 -8.32 -1.26
N LEU A 83 -1.39 -8.42 -0.03
CA LEU A 83 -1.36 -7.32 0.94
C LEU A 83 -0.16 -6.38 0.73
N LEU A 84 0.86 -6.81 -0.02
CA LEU A 84 2.05 -5.99 -0.31
C LEU A 84 1.80 -4.93 -1.39
N LEU A 85 0.79 -5.15 -2.23
CA LEU A 85 0.44 -4.25 -3.33
C LEU A 85 -0.90 -3.57 -3.03
N PRO A 86 -0.94 -2.24 -2.98
CA PRO A 86 -2.14 -1.51 -2.58
C PRO A 86 -3.26 -1.56 -3.61
N PHE A 87 -2.95 -1.81 -4.89
CA PHE A 87 -3.93 -1.82 -5.98
C PHE A 87 -3.95 -3.20 -6.66
N THR A 88 -5.15 -3.79 -6.78
CA THR A 88 -5.40 -5.03 -7.52
C THR A 88 -6.37 -4.77 -8.67
N GLU A 89 -6.00 -5.20 -9.86
CA GLU A 89 -6.87 -5.31 -11.01
C GLU A 89 -7.20 -6.79 -11.27
N ILE A 90 -8.48 -7.13 -11.26
CA ILE A 90 -9.00 -8.46 -11.61
C ILE A 90 -9.44 -8.40 -13.05
N THR A 91 -8.80 -9.22 -13.92
CA THR A 91 -9.03 -9.20 -15.38
C THR A 91 -9.71 -10.47 -15.90
N LYS A 92 -10.18 -11.35 -15.00
CA LYS A 92 -10.74 -12.65 -15.37
C LYS A 92 -12.04 -12.52 -16.14
N GLY A 93 -12.13 -13.18 -17.29
CA GLY A 93 -13.31 -13.15 -18.16
C GLY A 93 -14.52 -13.98 -17.67
N THR A 94 -14.33 -14.83 -16.67
CA THR A 94 -15.37 -15.65 -16.03
C THR A 94 -15.43 -15.36 -14.53
N ALA A 95 -16.53 -15.72 -13.86
CA ALA A 95 -16.65 -15.52 -12.43
C ALA A 95 -15.46 -16.12 -11.66
N GLY A 96 -15.01 -15.42 -10.64
CA GLY A 96 -13.88 -15.82 -9.79
C GLY A 96 -14.11 -15.52 -8.32
N THR A 97 -13.42 -16.26 -7.47
CA THR A 97 -13.42 -16.08 -6.02
C THR A 97 -12.03 -15.67 -5.55
N TYR A 98 -11.95 -14.73 -4.64
CA TYR A 98 -10.72 -14.12 -4.15
C TYR A 98 -10.79 -13.99 -2.63
N SER A 99 -9.65 -14.07 -1.96
CA SER A 99 -9.56 -13.83 -0.52
C SER A 99 -8.63 -12.66 -0.24
N ILE A 100 -8.88 -11.95 0.86
CA ILE A 100 -7.93 -10.96 1.43
C ILE A 100 -7.71 -11.38 2.88
N ALA A 101 -6.45 -11.64 3.26
CA ALA A 101 -6.07 -11.87 4.64
C ALA A 101 -6.22 -10.57 5.47
N ASP A 102 -6.12 -10.67 6.79
CA ASP A 102 -6.10 -9.49 7.65
C ASP A 102 -4.89 -8.62 7.36
N GLY A 103 -5.12 -7.31 7.37
CA GLY A 103 -4.10 -6.32 7.11
C GLY A 103 -3.44 -5.76 8.37
N VAL A 104 -2.72 -4.65 8.21
CA VAL A 104 -2.26 -3.80 9.32
C VAL A 104 -3.24 -2.65 9.48
N VAL A 105 -3.42 -2.15 10.71
CA VAL A 105 -4.31 -1.01 11.00
C VAL A 105 -4.01 0.16 10.06
N GLY A 106 -5.04 0.68 9.41
CA GLY A 106 -4.92 1.77 8.44
C GLY A 106 -4.51 1.34 7.04
N GLN A 107 -4.24 0.05 6.79
CA GLN A 107 -3.92 -0.43 5.45
C GLN A 107 -5.10 -0.27 4.50
N VAL A 108 -4.85 0.38 3.36
CA VAL A 108 -5.85 0.58 2.30
C VAL A 108 -5.59 -0.38 1.14
N LYS A 109 -6.68 -0.97 0.62
CA LYS A 109 -6.67 -1.83 -0.56
C LYS A 109 -7.67 -1.31 -1.58
N TYR A 110 -7.20 -1.07 -2.80
CA TYR A 110 -8.03 -0.71 -3.95
C TYR A 110 -8.19 -1.94 -4.84
N VAL A 111 -9.41 -2.25 -5.22
CA VAL A 111 -9.71 -3.36 -6.14
C VAL A 111 -10.60 -2.85 -7.27
N VAL A 112 -10.24 -3.20 -8.49
CA VAL A 112 -11.08 -3.01 -9.66
C VAL A 112 -11.28 -4.35 -10.37
N ASN A 113 -12.48 -4.62 -10.81
CA ASN A 113 -12.78 -5.73 -11.71
C ASN A 113 -12.95 -5.19 -13.13
N SER A 114 -11.93 -5.33 -13.98
CA SER A 114 -12.00 -5.01 -15.41
C SER A 114 -12.41 -6.22 -16.27
N GLY A 115 -12.39 -7.42 -15.68
CA GLY A 115 -12.82 -8.65 -16.33
C GLY A 115 -14.32 -8.78 -16.49
N ALA A 116 -14.78 -9.57 -17.49
CA ALA A 116 -16.21 -9.76 -17.76
C ALA A 116 -16.93 -10.63 -16.70
N GLY A 117 -16.19 -11.41 -15.91
CA GLY A 117 -16.76 -12.26 -14.86
C GLY A 117 -16.90 -11.52 -13.54
N ASN A 118 -17.88 -11.89 -12.72
CA ASN A 118 -18.01 -11.35 -11.37
C ASN A 118 -16.82 -11.75 -10.50
N ALA A 119 -16.26 -10.81 -9.75
CA ALA A 119 -15.23 -11.03 -8.75
C ALA A 119 -15.86 -11.05 -7.36
N VAL A 120 -15.91 -12.21 -6.72
CA VAL A 120 -16.37 -12.36 -5.35
C VAL A 120 -15.18 -12.36 -4.40
N ILE A 121 -15.05 -11.30 -3.63
CA ILE A 121 -13.95 -11.07 -2.70
C ILE A 121 -14.43 -11.38 -1.29
N THR A 122 -13.72 -12.27 -0.61
CA THR A 122 -14.00 -12.71 0.76
C THR A 122 -12.85 -12.27 1.67
N PRO A 123 -12.96 -11.14 2.37
CA PRO A 123 -11.99 -10.78 3.39
C PRO A 123 -12.04 -11.76 4.57
N ALA A 124 -10.90 -12.03 5.20
CA ALA A 124 -10.80 -12.93 6.36
C ALA A 124 -11.72 -12.48 7.50
N ASN A 125 -11.74 -11.16 7.74
CA ASN A 125 -12.69 -10.49 8.63
C ASN A 125 -13.28 -9.30 7.88
N PHE A 126 -14.60 -9.25 7.72
CA PHE A 126 -15.29 -8.23 6.95
C PHE A 126 -16.40 -7.56 7.76
N GLY A 127 -16.26 -6.26 8.01
CA GLY A 127 -17.20 -5.51 8.83
C GLY A 127 -18.54 -5.22 8.18
N ALA A 128 -18.62 -5.30 6.85
CA ALA A 128 -19.83 -5.00 6.09
C ALA A 128 -20.69 -6.24 5.77
N GLY A 129 -20.16 -7.45 6.00
CA GLY A 129 -20.85 -8.70 5.66
C GLY A 129 -19.88 -9.87 5.52
N THR A 130 -20.07 -10.73 4.53
CA THR A 130 -19.17 -11.87 4.26
C THR A 130 -18.36 -11.70 2.98
N THR A 131 -18.93 -11.09 1.95
CA THR A 131 -18.28 -10.93 0.64
C THR A 131 -18.56 -9.54 0.04
N LEU A 132 -17.62 -9.07 -0.77
CA LEU A 132 -17.78 -7.97 -1.69
C LEU A 132 -17.76 -8.53 -3.12
N THR A 133 -18.85 -8.39 -3.84
CA THR A 133 -18.96 -8.80 -5.25
C THR A 133 -18.83 -7.58 -6.15
N LEU A 134 -17.87 -7.62 -7.07
CA LEU A 134 -17.65 -6.61 -8.10
C LEU A 134 -17.96 -7.20 -9.48
N GLN A 135 -18.91 -6.60 -10.21
CA GLN A 135 -19.15 -6.89 -11.62
C GLN A 135 -18.09 -6.20 -12.50
N GLN A 136 -18.16 -6.38 -13.80
CA GLN A 136 -17.24 -5.72 -14.72
C GLN A 136 -17.29 -4.19 -14.56
N ASN A 137 -16.12 -3.56 -14.50
CA ASN A 137 -15.91 -2.11 -14.31
C ASN A 137 -16.35 -1.57 -12.93
N GLU A 138 -16.63 -2.44 -11.98
CA GLU A 138 -16.90 -2.04 -10.60
C GLU A 138 -15.63 -2.02 -9.74
N THR A 139 -15.66 -1.21 -8.69
CA THR A 139 -14.50 -0.97 -7.82
C THR A 139 -14.86 -1.05 -6.35
N GLY A 140 -13.88 -1.41 -5.52
CA GLY A 140 -13.95 -1.36 -4.06
C GLY A 140 -12.70 -0.75 -3.46
N THR A 141 -12.89 0.12 -2.48
CA THR A 141 -11.82 0.63 -1.61
C THR A 141 -12.09 0.18 -0.20
N LEU A 142 -11.15 -0.57 0.36
CA LEU A 142 -11.24 -1.16 1.69
C LEU A 142 -10.14 -0.58 2.59
N ILE A 143 -10.42 -0.47 3.89
CA ILE A 143 -9.44 -0.15 4.93
C ILE A 143 -9.52 -1.17 6.05
N PHE A 144 -8.36 -1.61 6.57
CA PHE A 144 -8.32 -2.49 7.74
C PHE A 144 -8.28 -1.67 9.03
N ASP A 145 -9.27 -1.86 9.92
CA ASP A 145 -9.40 -1.10 11.17
C ASP A 145 -8.64 -1.72 12.36
N GLY A 146 -8.00 -2.85 12.14
CA GLY A 146 -7.29 -3.65 13.14
C GLY A 146 -8.06 -4.92 13.55
N THR A 147 -9.31 -5.05 13.14
CA THR A 147 -10.15 -6.21 13.38
C THR A 147 -10.82 -6.67 12.09
N ASN A 148 -11.34 -5.73 11.31
CA ASN A 148 -12.10 -6.01 10.10
C ASN A 148 -11.63 -5.14 8.93
N TRP A 149 -11.83 -5.63 7.74
CA TRP A 149 -11.86 -4.80 6.54
C TRP A 149 -13.19 -4.04 6.48
N GLN A 150 -13.11 -2.72 6.41
CA GLN A 150 -14.24 -1.81 6.25
C GLN A 150 -14.28 -1.28 4.82
N ILE A 151 -15.47 -1.04 4.28
CA ILE A 151 -15.64 -0.39 2.98
C ILE A 151 -15.55 1.12 3.15
N LEU A 152 -14.59 1.77 2.48
CA LEU A 152 -14.55 3.23 2.38
C LEU A 152 -15.41 3.73 1.22
N ALA A 153 -15.37 3.02 0.10
CA ALA A 153 -16.16 3.37 -1.09
C ALA A 153 -16.32 2.15 -2.00
N THR A 154 -17.45 2.10 -2.73
CA THR A 154 -17.66 1.19 -3.86
C THR A 154 -18.28 1.97 -5.02
N TYR A 155 -17.99 1.52 -6.24
CA TYR A 155 -18.80 1.85 -7.42
C TYR A 155 -19.40 0.55 -7.92
N GLY A 156 -20.72 0.41 -7.77
CA GLY A 156 -21.49 -0.76 -8.18
C GLY A 156 -21.44 -1.95 -7.22
N GLY A 157 -20.35 -2.18 -6.49
CA GLY A 157 -20.12 -3.38 -5.67
C GLY A 157 -21.26 -3.74 -4.72
N ALA A 158 -21.62 -5.01 -4.66
CA ALA A 158 -22.64 -5.56 -3.77
C ALA A 158 -22.00 -6.32 -2.60
N VAL A 159 -22.59 -6.16 -1.40
CA VAL A 159 -22.18 -6.83 -0.16
C VAL A 159 -23.20 -7.90 0.21
N ALA A 160 -22.73 -9.08 0.62
CA ALA A 160 -23.56 -10.16 1.12
C ALA A 160 -23.00 -10.70 2.45
#